data_ec98107ff0972b18a0837a31ccace0af
#
_entry.id   ec98107ff0972b18a0837a31ccace0af
#
_cell.length_a   1.000
_cell.length_b   1.000
_cell.length_c   1.000
_cell.angle_alpha   90.00
_cell.angle_beta   90.00
_cell.angle_gamma   90.00
#
_symmetry.space_group_name_H-M   'P 1'
#
loop_
_entity.id
_entity.type
_entity.pdbx_description
1 polymer ?
#
loop_
_entity_poly.entity_id
_entity_poly.type
_entity_poly.pdbx_seq_one_letter_code
_entity_poly.pdbx_strand_id
1 'polypeptide(L)'
;MRPYLDDIVIAGGWVPYLYAAHVPPSDEAVALKTRDLDLAVPREVPEREKTIDQLLGDADFACEFRSRGTPPVTVYLATHAGDEVEIEFITTAQGESPGVRTVQSGLTAQELRYVDLLLDHTWTLPLDALSAGELEGSVRVPTPAAFILQKALSHRSRTDPLKKEKDLYYIFYVVDGFRGWRPWIREGLKKLAGTRRPWFSRALQGLESAFETPRSSGVDALLHQRPGTAYSGLDDDQFRQYAWSVMQMLLEMMREARAADGM
;
A
#
# COMPACT_ATOMS: atom_id res chain seq x y z
N MET A 1 5.98 10.75 17.18
CA MET A 1 6.92 9.81 16.49
C MET A 1 8.02 10.48 15.63
N ARG A 2 8.19 11.83 15.69
CA ARG A 2 9.22 12.55 14.90
C ARG A 2 10.62 11.88 14.87
N PRO A 3 11.17 11.37 15.99
CA PRO A 3 12.51 10.76 15.96
C PRO A 3 12.65 9.51 15.08
N TYR A 4 11.55 8.87 14.70
CA TYR A 4 11.52 7.60 13.98
C TYR A 4 11.00 7.71 12.55
N LEU A 5 10.74 8.91 12.01
CA LEU A 5 10.19 9.09 10.68
C LEU A 5 11.08 8.50 9.57
N ASP A 6 12.39 8.46 9.79
CA ASP A 6 13.34 7.85 8.86
C ASP A 6 13.34 6.30 8.90
N ASP A 7 12.85 5.71 9.98
CA ASP A 7 12.75 4.27 10.13
C ASP A 7 11.37 3.71 9.70
N ILE A 8 10.37 4.59 9.57
CA ILE A 8 8.98 4.23 9.32
C ILE A 8 8.61 4.54 7.88
N VAL A 9 7.89 3.63 7.24
CA VAL A 9 7.25 3.85 5.94
C VAL A 9 5.75 3.68 6.10
N ILE A 10 4.97 4.70 5.73
CA ILE A 10 3.51 4.57 5.71
C ILE A 10 3.11 3.60 4.62
N ALA A 11 2.26 2.65 4.95
CA ALA A 11 1.83 1.57 4.08
C ALA A 11 0.30 1.51 3.96
N GLY A 12 -0.21 0.44 3.39
CA GLY A 12 -1.65 0.18 3.35
C GLY A 12 -2.48 1.18 2.56
N GLY A 13 -3.69 1.38 3.03
CA GLY A 13 -4.69 2.22 2.36
C GLY A 13 -4.44 3.72 2.44
N TRP A 14 -3.58 4.18 3.34
CA TRP A 14 -3.20 5.59 3.44
C TRP A 14 -2.29 6.07 2.32
N VAL A 15 -1.54 5.18 1.69
CA VAL A 15 -0.59 5.55 0.62
C VAL A 15 -1.27 6.30 -0.53
N PRO A 16 -2.41 5.87 -1.09
CA PRO A 16 -3.13 6.62 -2.13
C PRO A 16 -3.56 8.03 -1.70
N TYR A 17 -3.94 8.21 -0.42
CA TYR A 17 -4.29 9.56 0.09
C TYR A 17 -3.07 10.47 0.16
N LEU A 18 -1.92 9.95 0.60
CA LEU A 18 -0.69 10.70 0.65
C LEU A 18 -0.22 11.11 -0.74
N TYR A 19 -0.38 10.23 -1.74
CA TYR A 19 -0.12 10.58 -3.12
C TYR A 19 -1.05 11.69 -3.61
N ALA A 20 -2.36 11.61 -3.30
CA ALA A 20 -3.36 12.57 -3.72
C ALA A 20 -3.17 13.96 -3.07
N ALA A 21 -2.66 14.01 -1.85
CA ALA A 21 -2.31 15.27 -1.19
C ALA A 21 -1.15 15.99 -1.88
N HIS A 22 -0.28 15.24 -2.55
CA HIS A 22 0.92 15.76 -3.21
C HIS A 22 0.69 16.14 -4.67
N VAL A 23 -0.08 15.32 -5.38
CA VAL A 23 -0.47 15.55 -6.76
C VAL A 23 -1.94 15.18 -6.89
N PRO A 24 -2.82 16.13 -7.26
CA PRO A 24 -4.23 15.82 -7.45
C PRO A 24 -4.42 14.65 -8.43
N PRO A 25 -5.21 13.63 -8.06
CA PRO A 25 -5.56 12.58 -8.99
C PRO A 25 -6.47 13.10 -10.11
N SER A 26 -6.75 12.30 -11.13
CA SER A 26 -7.79 12.62 -12.10
C SER A 26 -9.15 12.77 -11.39
N ASP A 27 -9.99 13.72 -11.84
CA ASP A 27 -11.27 14.09 -11.18
C ASP A 27 -12.23 12.90 -11.00
N GLU A 28 -12.11 11.87 -11.84
CA GLU A 28 -12.96 10.68 -11.80
C GLU A 28 -12.46 9.63 -10.79
N ALA A 29 -11.19 9.67 -10.40
CA ALA A 29 -10.58 8.69 -9.52
C ALA A 29 -10.78 9.05 -8.05
N VAL A 30 -11.35 8.13 -7.28
CA VAL A 30 -11.61 8.29 -5.84
C VAL A 30 -10.89 7.20 -5.06
N ALA A 31 -10.09 7.60 -4.06
CA ALA A 31 -9.43 6.67 -3.15
C ALA A 31 -10.44 5.98 -2.22
N LEU A 32 -10.18 4.71 -1.90
CA LEU A 32 -10.97 3.99 -0.88
C LEU A 32 -10.66 4.55 0.50
N LYS A 33 -11.69 4.81 1.30
CA LYS A 33 -11.52 5.20 2.69
C LYS A 33 -10.93 4.06 3.51
N THR A 34 -9.99 4.39 4.37
CA THR A 34 -9.41 3.49 5.37
C THR A 34 -9.29 4.22 6.70
N ARG A 35 -9.40 3.49 7.82
CA ARG A 35 -9.20 4.03 9.17
C ARG A 35 -7.87 3.57 9.74
N ASP A 36 -7.42 2.42 9.31
CA ASP A 36 -6.24 1.75 9.81
C ASP A 36 -4.99 2.36 9.17
N LEU A 37 -4.04 2.78 9.99
CA LEU A 37 -2.74 3.29 9.55
C LEU A 37 -1.70 2.18 9.69
N ASP A 38 -1.33 1.55 8.58
CA ASP A 38 -0.26 0.58 8.53
C ASP A 38 1.11 1.28 8.49
N LEU A 39 1.99 0.98 9.43
CA LEU A 39 3.35 1.47 9.49
C LEU A 39 4.35 0.33 9.27
N ALA A 40 5.03 0.34 8.13
CA ALA A 40 6.10 -0.60 7.85
C ALA A 40 7.40 -0.14 8.53
N VAL A 41 8.02 -1.07 9.27
CA VAL A 41 9.26 -0.85 10.00
C VAL A 41 10.27 -1.95 9.71
N PRO A 42 11.58 -1.68 9.83
CA PRO A 42 12.60 -2.73 9.76
C PRO A 42 12.39 -3.76 10.89
N ARG A 43 12.99 -4.93 10.75
CA ARG A 43 12.89 -6.02 11.74
C ARG A 43 13.50 -5.68 13.10
N GLU A 44 14.34 -4.67 13.14
CA GLU A 44 14.92 -4.07 14.33
C GLU A 44 14.92 -2.56 14.15
N VAL A 45 14.27 -1.86 15.07
CA VAL A 45 14.22 -0.41 15.10
C VAL A 45 15.15 0.06 16.23
N PRO A 46 16.18 0.86 15.95
CA PRO A 46 17.09 1.36 17.00
C PRO A 46 16.33 2.14 18.06
N GLU A 47 16.62 1.88 19.34
CA GLU A 47 16.05 2.66 20.43
C GLU A 47 16.68 4.06 20.46
N ARG A 48 15.85 5.06 20.74
CA ARG A 48 16.23 6.45 20.96
C ARG A 48 15.87 6.85 22.40
N GLU A 49 15.88 8.12 22.73
CA GLU A 49 15.56 8.61 24.08
C GLU A 49 14.23 8.05 24.61
N LYS A 50 13.20 7.99 23.75
CA LYS A 50 11.93 7.28 24.02
C LYS A 50 11.66 6.29 22.89
N THR A 51 11.16 5.11 23.25
CA THR A 51 10.71 4.11 22.26
C THR A 51 9.47 4.59 21.52
N ILE A 52 9.14 3.93 20.40
CA ILE A 52 7.88 4.23 19.64
C ILE A 52 6.67 3.99 20.54
N ASP A 53 6.65 2.90 21.31
CA ASP A 53 5.59 2.58 22.27
C ASP A 53 5.39 3.70 23.30
N GLN A 54 6.47 4.20 23.90
CA GLN A 54 6.42 5.34 24.83
C GLN A 54 5.90 6.62 24.18
N LEU A 55 6.33 6.91 22.93
CA LEU A 55 5.87 8.10 22.20
C LEU A 55 4.40 8.01 21.81
N LEU A 56 3.89 6.83 21.53
CA LEU A 56 2.47 6.60 21.29
C LEU A 56 1.66 6.74 22.58
N GLY A 57 2.14 6.19 23.69
CA GLY A 57 1.53 6.39 24.99
C GLY A 57 1.46 7.86 25.43
N ASP A 58 2.54 8.63 25.20
CA ASP A 58 2.57 10.08 25.45
C ASP A 58 1.56 10.87 24.58
N ALA A 59 1.14 10.30 23.46
CA ALA A 59 0.14 10.85 22.53
C ALA A 59 -1.26 10.23 22.74
N ASP A 60 -1.50 9.66 23.92
CA ASP A 60 -2.78 9.07 24.34
C ASP A 60 -3.25 7.87 23.50
N PHE A 61 -2.33 7.18 22.81
CA PHE A 61 -2.63 5.89 22.17
C PHE A 61 -2.55 4.76 23.18
N ALA A 62 -3.60 3.99 23.28
CA ALA A 62 -3.64 2.75 24.07
C ALA A 62 -3.20 1.55 23.22
N CYS A 63 -2.23 0.77 23.72
CA CYS A 63 -1.85 -0.48 23.10
C CYS A 63 -2.86 -1.57 23.51
N GLU A 64 -3.53 -2.16 22.53
CA GLU A 64 -4.44 -3.29 22.72
C GLU A 64 -3.86 -4.58 22.18
N PHE A 65 -3.96 -5.63 22.99
CA PHE A 65 -3.64 -6.99 22.57
C PHE A 65 -4.92 -7.68 22.07
N ARG A 66 -5.00 -7.93 20.76
CA ARG A 66 -6.20 -8.51 20.13
C ARG A 66 -6.19 -10.03 20.03
N SER A 67 -5.04 -10.65 19.78
CA SER A 67 -4.98 -12.09 19.54
C SER A 67 -3.55 -12.63 19.65
N ARG A 68 -3.42 -13.93 20.00
CA ARG A 68 -2.13 -14.65 19.89
C ARG A 68 -1.88 -15.30 18.53
N GLY A 69 -2.92 -15.54 17.77
CA GLY A 69 -2.84 -16.37 16.57
C GLY A 69 -3.35 -15.71 15.29
N THR A 70 -4.14 -14.64 15.41
CA THR A 70 -4.72 -13.93 14.26
C THR A 70 -4.23 -12.50 14.27
N PRO A 71 -3.34 -12.12 13.34
CA PRO A 71 -2.89 -10.74 13.20
C PRO A 71 -4.03 -9.77 12.82
N PRO A 72 -3.96 -8.50 13.25
CA PRO A 72 -2.91 -7.91 14.08
C PRO A 72 -2.96 -8.43 15.52
N VAL A 73 -1.78 -8.67 16.11
CA VAL A 73 -1.67 -9.14 17.50
C VAL A 73 -1.79 -7.99 18.49
N THR A 74 -1.16 -6.87 18.14
CA THR A 74 -1.23 -5.61 18.89
C THR A 74 -1.61 -4.48 17.96
N VAL A 75 -2.43 -3.56 18.46
CA VAL A 75 -2.81 -2.33 17.78
C VAL A 75 -2.72 -1.16 18.77
N TYR A 76 -2.48 0.02 18.25
CA TYR A 76 -2.53 1.25 19.02
C TYR A 76 -3.77 2.03 18.63
N LEU A 77 -4.60 2.33 19.62
CA LEU A 77 -5.88 3.02 19.45
C LEU A 77 -5.88 4.37 20.12
N ALA A 78 -6.39 5.37 19.45
CA ALA A 78 -6.73 6.67 20.03
C ALA A 78 -8.05 7.16 19.46
N THR A 79 -8.76 8.00 20.22
CA THR A 79 -9.94 8.71 19.71
C THR A 79 -9.57 10.16 19.50
N HIS A 80 -9.71 10.66 18.29
CA HIS A 80 -9.49 12.05 17.94
C HIS A 80 -10.73 12.66 17.29
N ALA A 81 -11.23 13.75 17.85
CA ALA A 81 -12.46 14.43 17.38
C ALA A 81 -13.69 13.52 17.23
N GLY A 82 -13.77 12.41 18.00
CA GLY A 82 -14.84 11.42 17.94
C GLY A 82 -14.61 10.28 16.96
N ASP A 83 -13.56 10.32 16.16
CA ASP A 83 -13.13 9.23 15.29
C ASP A 83 -12.06 8.39 15.98
N GLU A 84 -12.17 7.06 15.83
CA GLU A 84 -11.15 6.11 16.27
C GLU A 84 -10.05 6.03 15.21
N VAL A 85 -8.80 6.19 15.66
CA VAL A 85 -7.59 6.02 14.86
C VAL A 85 -6.89 4.76 15.33
N GLU A 86 -6.65 3.85 14.40
CA GLU A 86 -5.93 2.59 14.64
C GLU A 86 -4.57 2.61 13.93
N ILE A 87 -3.50 2.27 14.68
CA ILE A 87 -2.15 2.14 14.11
C ILE A 87 -1.71 0.69 14.26
N GLU A 88 -1.29 0.10 13.15
CA GLU A 88 -0.70 -1.23 13.09
C GLU A 88 0.75 -1.16 12.60
N PHE A 89 1.63 -1.98 13.21
CA PHE A 89 3.01 -2.11 12.76
C PHE A 89 3.18 -3.40 11.98
N ILE A 90 3.81 -3.30 10.80
CA ILE A 90 4.14 -4.42 9.94
C ILE A 90 5.64 -4.47 9.67
N THR A 91 6.19 -5.67 9.52
CA THR A 91 7.60 -5.87 9.19
C THR A 91 7.78 -7.06 8.24
N THR A 92 8.98 -7.20 7.67
CA THR A 92 9.29 -8.26 6.71
C THR A 92 9.29 -9.64 7.36
N ALA A 93 8.52 -10.56 6.81
CA ALA A 93 8.52 -11.96 7.22
C ALA A 93 9.81 -12.66 6.79
N GLN A 94 10.38 -13.48 7.72
CA GLN A 94 11.42 -14.46 7.43
C GLN A 94 10.81 -15.86 7.53
N GLY A 95 10.44 -16.43 6.40
CA GLY A 95 9.82 -17.74 6.35
C GLY A 95 8.47 -17.78 5.68
N GLU A 96 7.81 -18.94 5.75
CA GLU A 96 6.57 -19.18 5.01
C GLU A 96 5.32 -18.75 5.74
N SER A 97 5.32 -18.76 7.06
CA SER A 97 4.16 -18.44 7.88
C SER A 97 4.23 -17.01 8.41
N PRO A 98 3.10 -16.26 8.37
CA PRO A 98 3.00 -14.99 9.06
C PRO A 98 3.27 -15.17 10.56
N GLY A 99 4.04 -14.25 11.13
CA GLY A 99 4.38 -14.25 12.55
C GLY A 99 4.20 -12.87 13.17
N VAL A 100 4.62 -12.77 14.41
CA VAL A 100 4.72 -11.51 15.15
C VAL A 100 6.13 -11.38 15.66
N ARG A 101 6.70 -10.21 15.52
CA ARG A 101 8.07 -9.90 15.94
C ARG A 101 8.09 -8.68 16.85
N THR A 102 8.83 -8.77 17.94
CA THR A 102 9.23 -7.58 18.69
C THR A 102 10.32 -6.88 17.89
N VAL A 103 10.03 -5.68 17.39
CA VAL A 103 10.93 -4.88 16.56
C VAL A 103 11.66 -3.80 17.36
N GLN A 104 11.12 -3.45 18.54
CA GLN A 104 11.71 -2.56 19.52
C GLN A 104 11.13 -2.92 20.89
N SER A 105 11.74 -2.48 21.99
CA SER A 105 11.19 -2.68 23.34
C SER A 105 9.76 -2.12 23.43
N GLY A 106 8.80 -2.96 23.85
CA GLY A 106 7.38 -2.61 23.91
C GLY A 106 6.64 -2.65 22.58
N LEU A 107 7.32 -2.70 21.42
CA LEU A 107 6.73 -2.63 20.11
C LEU A 107 6.77 -3.97 19.38
N THR A 108 5.61 -4.51 19.03
CA THR A 108 5.47 -5.69 18.16
C THR A 108 4.95 -5.29 16.78
N ALA A 109 5.46 -5.97 15.75
CA ALA A 109 5.02 -5.81 14.38
C ALA A 109 4.57 -7.15 13.78
N GLN A 110 3.54 -7.13 12.94
CA GLN A 110 3.10 -8.28 12.18
C GLN A 110 4.10 -8.58 11.06
N GLU A 111 4.60 -9.79 11.00
CA GLU A 111 5.44 -10.23 9.89
C GLU A 111 4.58 -10.52 8.65
N LEU A 112 4.80 -9.75 7.59
CA LEU A 112 4.14 -9.92 6.31
C LEU A 112 5.15 -10.09 5.19
N ARG A 113 4.78 -10.89 4.18
CA ARG A 113 5.59 -11.04 2.96
C ARG A 113 5.59 -9.73 2.16
N TYR A 114 6.70 -9.46 1.50
CA TYR A 114 6.85 -8.34 0.55
C TYR A 114 6.87 -6.94 1.19
N VAL A 115 6.99 -6.83 2.51
CA VAL A 115 7.13 -5.52 3.20
C VAL A 115 8.46 -4.86 2.85
N ASP A 116 9.50 -5.64 2.60
CA ASP A 116 10.81 -5.13 2.14
C ASP A 116 10.71 -4.34 0.82
N LEU A 117 9.77 -4.65 -0.08
CA LEU A 117 9.49 -3.79 -1.24
C LEU A 117 9.10 -2.36 -0.83
N LEU A 118 8.33 -2.24 0.24
CA LEU A 118 7.87 -0.93 0.75
C LEU A 118 9.00 -0.19 1.46
N LEU A 119 9.85 -0.92 2.19
CA LEU A 119 10.97 -0.32 2.94
C LEU A 119 12.12 0.11 2.03
N ASP A 120 12.43 -0.69 0.99
CA ASP A 120 13.59 -0.49 0.12
C ASP A 120 13.35 0.52 -1.00
N HIS A 121 12.09 0.76 -1.38
CA HIS A 121 11.72 1.61 -2.52
C HIS A 121 10.75 2.70 -2.09
N THR A 122 11.27 3.78 -1.52
CA THR A 122 10.47 4.86 -0.93
C THR A 122 10.65 6.20 -1.62
N TRP A 123 9.60 7.03 -1.51
CA TRP A 123 9.62 8.48 -1.67
C TRP A 123 9.50 9.14 -0.32
N THR A 124 10.04 10.36 -0.20
CA THR A 124 9.84 11.24 0.95
C THR A 124 8.85 12.33 0.57
N LEU A 125 7.75 12.41 1.30
CA LEU A 125 6.69 13.40 1.06
C LEU A 125 6.66 14.39 2.22
N PRO A 126 6.68 15.71 1.96
CA PRO A 126 6.56 16.72 3.00
C PRO A 126 5.15 16.71 3.63
N LEU A 127 5.07 16.95 4.93
CA LEU A 127 3.81 16.93 5.69
C LEU A 127 3.00 18.23 5.53
N ASP A 128 3.63 19.31 5.11
CA ASP A 128 2.96 20.59 4.86
C ASP A 128 1.82 20.51 3.85
N ALA A 129 1.98 19.64 2.83
CA ALA A 129 0.93 19.36 1.85
C ALA A 129 -0.34 18.71 2.47
N LEU A 130 -0.18 18.00 3.60
CA LEU A 130 -1.28 17.32 4.31
C LEU A 130 -2.01 18.23 5.29
N SER A 131 -1.35 19.26 5.78
CA SER A 131 -1.79 20.06 6.93
C SER A 131 -1.91 21.56 6.63
N ALA A 132 -1.93 21.96 5.37
CA ALA A 132 -1.89 23.36 4.97
C ALA A 132 -0.75 24.18 5.63
N GLY A 133 0.39 23.51 5.86
CA GLY A 133 1.59 24.14 6.46
C GLY A 133 1.67 24.09 7.98
N GLU A 134 0.72 23.43 8.66
CA GLU A 134 0.71 23.33 10.13
C GLU A 134 1.72 22.27 10.68
N LEU A 135 2.05 21.27 9.87
CA LEU A 135 2.96 20.19 10.23
C LEU A 135 4.28 20.32 9.48
N GLU A 136 5.37 20.46 10.24
CA GLU A 136 6.71 20.40 9.68
C GLU A 136 7.24 18.97 9.63
N GLY A 137 8.07 18.68 8.64
CA GLY A 137 8.74 17.40 8.45
C GLY A 137 8.29 16.67 7.21
N SER A 138 8.67 15.41 7.10
CA SER A 138 8.34 14.56 5.97
C SER A 138 8.09 13.13 6.43
N VAL A 139 7.35 12.39 5.62
CA VAL A 139 7.07 10.96 5.81
C VAL A 139 7.57 10.16 4.62
N ARG A 140 7.95 8.92 4.87
CA ARG A 140 8.31 7.99 3.81
C ARG A 140 7.09 7.18 3.39
N VAL A 141 6.90 7.06 2.08
CA VAL A 141 5.87 6.23 1.46
C VAL A 141 6.54 5.36 0.39
N PRO A 142 6.00 4.19 0.02
CA PRO A 142 6.54 3.41 -1.09
C PRO A 142 6.49 4.22 -2.39
N THR A 143 7.40 3.94 -3.32
CA THR A 143 7.23 4.42 -4.71
C THR A 143 5.98 3.79 -5.34
N PRO A 144 5.31 4.44 -6.31
CA PRO A 144 4.13 3.86 -6.96
C PRO A 144 4.38 2.47 -7.54
N ALA A 145 5.54 2.22 -8.14
CA ALA A 145 5.88 0.90 -8.68
C ALA A 145 6.03 -0.17 -7.58
N ALA A 146 6.65 0.17 -6.45
CA ALA A 146 6.78 -0.74 -5.31
C ALA A 146 5.42 -1.04 -4.66
N PHE A 147 4.58 -0.02 -4.51
CA PHE A 147 3.21 -0.18 -4.01
C PHE A 147 2.37 -1.09 -4.92
N ILE A 148 2.38 -0.85 -6.24
CA ILE A 148 1.70 -1.67 -7.24
C ILE A 148 2.18 -3.12 -7.15
N LEU A 149 3.51 -3.35 -7.13
CA LEU A 149 4.08 -4.70 -7.08
C LEU A 149 3.70 -5.42 -5.78
N GLN A 150 3.80 -4.74 -4.64
CA GLN A 150 3.41 -5.30 -3.34
C GLN A 150 1.92 -5.68 -3.31
N LYS A 151 1.03 -4.81 -3.80
CA LYS A 151 -0.42 -5.08 -3.87
C LYS A 151 -0.72 -6.23 -4.83
N ALA A 152 -0.05 -6.30 -5.99
CA ALA A 152 -0.18 -7.40 -6.94
C ALA A 152 0.29 -8.76 -6.37
N LEU A 153 1.23 -8.77 -5.44
CA LEU A 153 1.67 -9.97 -4.74
C LEU A 153 0.74 -10.33 -3.58
N SER A 154 0.33 -9.34 -2.78
CA SER A 154 -0.46 -9.58 -1.58
C SER A 154 -1.88 -10.04 -1.88
N HIS A 155 -2.55 -9.51 -2.93
CA HIS A 155 -3.91 -9.91 -3.26
C HIS A 155 -4.07 -11.43 -3.48
N ARG A 156 -3.03 -12.11 -3.96
CA ARG A 156 -3.03 -13.57 -4.18
C ARG A 156 -3.01 -14.39 -2.90
N SER A 157 -2.37 -13.85 -1.87
CA SER A 157 -2.21 -14.52 -0.57
C SER A 157 -3.29 -14.15 0.46
N ARG A 158 -4.13 -13.14 0.15
CA ARG A 158 -5.25 -12.75 1.00
C ARG A 158 -6.30 -13.86 1.08
N THR A 159 -6.76 -14.16 2.28
CA THR A 159 -7.91 -15.05 2.54
C THR A 159 -9.22 -14.28 2.56
N ASP A 160 -9.19 -13.02 3.00
CA ASP A 160 -10.35 -12.11 3.03
C ASP A 160 -10.64 -11.59 1.60
N PRO A 161 -11.81 -11.92 1.02
CA PRO A 161 -12.17 -11.48 -0.34
C PRO A 161 -12.21 -9.96 -0.49
N LEU A 162 -12.72 -9.24 0.53
CA LEU A 162 -12.81 -7.76 0.47
C LEU A 162 -11.41 -7.12 0.46
N LYS A 163 -10.50 -7.61 1.28
CA LYS A 163 -9.11 -7.13 1.28
C LYS A 163 -8.40 -7.47 -0.03
N LYS A 164 -8.72 -8.62 -0.65
CA LYS A 164 -8.21 -9.02 -1.95
C LYS A 164 -8.67 -8.06 -3.07
N GLU A 165 -9.95 -7.72 -3.11
CA GLU A 165 -10.53 -6.78 -4.07
C GLU A 165 -9.98 -5.36 -3.88
N LYS A 166 -9.87 -4.90 -2.62
CA LYS A 166 -9.26 -3.60 -2.29
C LYS A 166 -7.83 -3.48 -2.82
N ASP A 167 -7.01 -4.53 -2.69
CA ASP A 167 -5.64 -4.52 -3.21
C ASP A 167 -5.61 -4.29 -4.73
N LEU A 168 -6.53 -4.89 -5.51
CA LEU A 168 -6.66 -4.66 -6.94
C LEU A 168 -7.15 -3.25 -7.28
N TYR A 169 -8.12 -2.72 -6.51
CA TYR A 169 -8.60 -1.37 -6.71
C TYR A 169 -7.51 -0.32 -6.42
N TYR A 170 -6.68 -0.52 -5.41
CA TYR A 170 -5.55 0.36 -5.14
C TYR A 170 -4.54 0.42 -6.29
N ILE A 171 -4.28 -0.73 -6.95
CA ILE A 171 -3.44 -0.76 -8.16
C ILE A 171 -4.08 0.09 -9.26
N PHE A 172 -5.34 -0.16 -9.57
CA PHE A 172 -6.09 0.57 -10.58
C PHE A 172 -6.09 2.07 -10.29
N TYR A 173 -6.42 2.47 -9.04
CA TYR A 173 -6.44 3.86 -8.62
C TYR A 173 -5.09 4.56 -8.83
N VAL A 174 -3.97 3.92 -8.49
CA VAL A 174 -2.65 4.53 -8.67
C VAL A 174 -2.31 4.68 -10.15
N VAL A 175 -2.64 3.71 -10.99
CA VAL A 175 -2.33 3.75 -12.43
C VAL A 175 -3.20 4.75 -13.18
N ASP A 176 -4.48 4.86 -12.84
CA ASP A 176 -5.42 5.74 -13.52
C ASP A 176 -5.51 7.13 -12.88
N GLY A 177 -5.55 7.22 -11.57
CA GLY A 177 -5.61 8.49 -10.85
C GLY A 177 -4.39 9.37 -11.09
N PHE A 178 -3.21 8.78 -11.20
CA PHE A 178 -1.95 9.50 -11.38
C PHE A 178 -1.34 9.26 -12.77
N ARG A 179 -2.10 9.57 -13.82
CA ARG A 179 -1.69 9.34 -15.23
C ARG A 179 -0.34 9.96 -15.58
N GLY A 180 -0.02 11.12 -15.02
CA GLY A 180 1.27 11.79 -15.18
C GLY A 180 2.47 11.01 -14.60
N TRP A 181 2.22 10.06 -13.70
CA TRP A 181 3.26 9.23 -13.09
C TRP A 181 3.59 7.95 -13.88
N ARG A 182 2.87 7.65 -14.94
CA ARG A 182 3.09 6.44 -15.75
C ARG A 182 4.54 6.27 -16.23
N PRO A 183 5.27 7.32 -16.64
CA PRO A 183 6.70 7.19 -16.95
C PRO A 183 7.53 6.73 -15.74
N TRP A 184 7.27 7.28 -14.56
CA TRP A 184 7.97 6.89 -13.32
C TRP A 184 7.59 5.49 -12.86
N ILE A 185 6.32 5.12 -13.00
CA ILE A 185 5.86 3.74 -12.74
C ILE A 185 6.59 2.77 -13.66
N ARG A 186 6.68 3.05 -14.96
CA ARG A 186 7.40 2.22 -15.94
C ARG A 186 8.87 2.03 -15.58
N GLU A 187 9.58 3.10 -15.24
CA GLU A 187 10.99 3.01 -14.84
C GLU A 187 11.18 2.27 -13.51
N GLY A 188 10.31 2.49 -12.54
CA GLY A 188 10.30 1.74 -11.29
C GLY A 188 10.04 0.25 -11.49
N LEU A 189 9.10 -0.11 -12.37
CA LEU A 189 8.82 -1.50 -12.72
C LEU A 189 10.01 -2.19 -13.40
N LYS A 190 10.74 -1.50 -14.30
CA LYS A 190 11.97 -2.03 -14.90
C LYS A 190 13.02 -2.35 -13.84
N LYS A 191 13.25 -1.42 -12.91
CA LYS A 191 14.19 -1.63 -11.81
C LYS A 191 13.79 -2.82 -10.93
N LEU A 192 12.50 -2.96 -10.62
CA LEU A 192 11.98 -4.05 -9.81
C LEU A 192 12.02 -5.39 -10.56
N ALA A 193 11.83 -5.42 -11.88
CA ALA A 193 11.98 -6.61 -12.69
C ALA A 193 13.39 -7.19 -12.59
N GLY A 194 14.43 -6.33 -12.64
CA GLY A 194 15.83 -6.76 -12.52
C GLY A 194 16.23 -7.18 -11.11
N THR A 195 15.73 -6.50 -10.06
CA THR A 195 16.15 -6.76 -8.67
C THR A 195 15.29 -7.77 -7.93
N ARG A 196 14.04 -7.97 -8.34
CA ARG A 196 13.03 -8.83 -7.66
C ARG A 196 12.35 -9.78 -8.63
N ARG A 197 13.09 -10.34 -9.58
CA ARG A 197 12.61 -11.13 -10.71
C ARG A 197 11.56 -12.21 -10.38
N PRO A 198 11.72 -13.07 -9.34
CA PRO A 198 10.72 -14.09 -9.02
C PRO A 198 9.39 -13.49 -8.56
N TRP A 199 9.43 -12.40 -7.78
CA TRP A 199 8.24 -11.70 -7.30
C TRP A 199 7.56 -10.95 -8.43
N PHE A 200 8.34 -10.30 -9.28
CA PHE A 200 7.83 -9.59 -10.44
C PHE A 200 7.09 -10.52 -11.41
N SER A 201 7.69 -11.67 -11.74
CA SER A 201 7.05 -12.68 -12.60
C SER A 201 5.77 -13.24 -11.98
N ARG A 202 5.76 -13.48 -10.66
CA ARG A 202 4.56 -13.95 -9.94
C ARG A 202 3.45 -12.89 -9.93
N ALA A 203 3.78 -11.63 -9.72
CA ALA A 203 2.83 -10.52 -9.74
C ALA A 203 2.22 -10.36 -11.15
N LEU A 204 3.07 -10.32 -12.19
CA LEU A 204 2.63 -10.23 -13.58
C LEU A 204 1.67 -11.35 -13.93
N GLN A 205 2.03 -12.62 -13.68
CA GLN A 205 1.16 -13.77 -13.93
C GLN A 205 -0.19 -13.67 -13.19
N GLY A 206 -0.15 -13.18 -11.93
CA GLY A 206 -1.38 -13.00 -11.14
C GLY A 206 -2.31 -11.95 -11.71
N LEU A 207 -1.77 -10.81 -12.15
CA LEU A 207 -2.56 -9.77 -12.78
C LEU A 207 -3.04 -10.18 -14.18
N GLU A 208 -2.23 -10.88 -14.97
CA GLU A 208 -2.65 -11.42 -16.27
C GLU A 208 -3.88 -12.31 -16.13
N SER A 209 -3.87 -13.24 -15.16
CA SER A 209 -5.03 -14.10 -14.88
C SER A 209 -6.25 -13.32 -14.38
N ALA A 210 -6.04 -12.29 -13.52
CA ALA A 210 -7.14 -11.50 -12.97
C ALA A 210 -7.81 -10.58 -14.00
N PHE A 211 -7.08 -10.15 -15.05
CA PHE A 211 -7.52 -9.16 -16.03
C PHE A 211 -7.44 -9.67 -17.48
N GLU A 212 -7.70 -10.95 -17.71
CA GLU A 212 -7.65 -11.57 -19.03
C GLU A 212 -8.67 -10.95 -20.00
N THR A 213 -9.88 -10.69 -19.53
CA THR A 213 -11.00 -10.11 -20.30
C THR A 213 -11.71 -9.02 -19.48
N PRO A 214 -12.55 -8.18 -20.11
CA PRO A 214 -13.37 -7.20 -19.38
C PRO A 214 -14.38 -7.83 -18.40
N ARG A 215 -14.58 -9.15 -18.44
CA ARG A 215 -15.48 -9.90 -17.55
C ARG A 215 -14.74 -10.83 -16.59
N SER A 216 -13.44 -10.65 -16.43
CA SER A 216 -12.64 -11.43 -15.50
C SER A 216 -12.83 -10.95 -14.06
N SER A 217 -12.55 -11.82 -13.10
CA SER A 217 -12.73 -11.57 -11.66
C SER A 217 -12.02 -10.32 -11.13
N GLY A 218 -10.90 -9.95 -11.72
CA GLY A 218 -10.20 -8.71 -11.35
C GLY A 218 -11.00 -7.46 -11.72
N VAL A 219 -11.67 -7.47 -12.88
CA VAL A 219 -12.55 -6.36 -13.30
C VAL A 219 -13.81 -6.31 -12.43
N ASP A 220 -14.37 -7.48 -12.06
CA ASP A 220 -15.47 -7.56 -11.11
C ASP A 220 -15.08 -6.94 -9.76
N ALA A 221 -13.88 -7.25 -9.27
CA ALA A 221 -13.35 -6.68 -8.04
C ALA A 221 -13.24 -5.14 -8.10
N LEU A 222 -12.79 -4.58 -9.24
CA LEU A 222 -12.74 -3.13 -9.44
C LEU A 222 -14.14 -2.50 -9.42
N LEU A 223 -15.11 -3.15 -10.06
CA LEU A 223 -16.49 -2.67 -10.07
C LEU A 223 -17.11 -2.71 -8.66
N HIS A 224 -16.93 -3.79 -7.92
CA HIS A 224 -17.44 -3.94 -6.55
C HIS A 224 -16.84 -2.90 -5.58
N GLN A 225 -15.57 -2.57 -5.75
CA GLN A 225 -14.86 -1.61 -4.91
C GLN A 225 -15.01 -0.16 -5.38
N ARG A 226 -15.62 0.08 -6.55
CA ARG A 226 -15.79 1.44 -7.09
C ARG A 226 -16.64 2.30 -6.16
N PRO A 227 -16.10 3.41 -5.59
CA PRO A 227 -16.92 4.37 -4.86
C PRO A 227 -18.03 4.94 -5.74
N GLY A 228 -19.22 5.15 -5.18
CA GLY A 228 -20.38 5.59 -5.94
C GLY A 228 -20.22 6.93 -6.66
N THR A 229 -19.25 7.75 -6.24
CA THR A 229 -18.91 9.03 -6.89
C THR A 229 -17.81 8.89 -7.95
N ALA A 230 -17.10 7.75 -7.97
CA ALA A 230 -16.04 7.53 -8.94
C ALA A 230 -16.61 7.10 -10.29
N TYR A 231 -16.12 7.73 -11.38
CA TYR A 231 -16.51 7.39 -12.75
C TYR A 231 -18.03 7.41 -12.96
N SER A 232 -18.73 8.39 -12.36
CA SER A 232 -20.18 8.48 -12.35
C SER A 232 -20.80 8.65 -13.75
N GLY A 233 -20.02 9.08 -14.74
CA GLY A 233 -20.44 9.17 -16.14
C GLY A 233 -20.42 7.85 -16.91
N LEU A 234 -19.94 6.74 -16.29
CA LEU A 234 -19.86 5.42 -16.92
C LEU A 234 -20.86 4.47 -16.27
N ASP A 235 -21.65 3.77 -17.12
CA ASP A 235 -22.38 2.61 -16.65
C ASP A 235 -21.42 1.44 -16.32
N ASP A 236 -21.94 0.34 -15.79
CA ASP A 236 -21.12 -0.77 -15.34
C ASP A 236 -20.36 -1.47 -16.48
N ASP A 237 -20.96 -1.63 -17.66
CA ASP A 237 -20.30 -2.22 -18.81
C ASP A 237 -19.22 -1.30 -19.39
N GLN A 238 -19.48 0.01 -19.45
CA GLN A 238 -18.51 1.02 -19.84
C GLN A 238 -17.33 1.07 -18.85
N PHE A 239 -17.63 1.05 -17.53
CA PHE A 239 -16.57 1.01 -16.52
C PHE A 239 -15.72 -0.25 -16.61
N ARG A 240 -16.33 -1.43 -16.87
CA ARG A 240 -15.59 -2.69 -17.09
C ARG A 240 -14.59 -2.58 -18.22
N GLN A 241 -15.04 -2.07 -19.38
CA GLN A 241 -14.17 -1.88 -20.54
C GLN A 241 -13.03 -0.90 -20.24
N TYR A 242 -13.36 0.21 -19.60
CA TYR A 242 -12.40 1.23 -19.21
C TYR A 242 -11.35 0.68 -18.22
N ALA A 243 -11.80 0.10 -17.12
CA ALA A 243 -10.94 -0.44 -16.07
C ALA A 243 -10.03 -1.55 -16.62
N TRP A 244 -10.57 -2.44 -17.44
CA TRP A 244 -9.79 -3.45 -18.14
C TRP A 244 -8.71 -2.83 -19.02
N SER A 245 -9.02 -1.79 -19.81
CA SER A 245 -8.05 -1.12 -20.68
C SER A 245 -6.91 -0.49 -19.91
N VAL A 246 -7.20 0.14 -18.75
CA VAL A 246 -6.18 0.69 -17.85
C VAL A 246 -5.27 -0.41 -17.30
N MET A 247 -5.84 -1.55 -16.91
CA MET A 247 -5.05 -2.67 -16.41
C MET A 247 -4.24 -3.36 -17.50
N GLN A 248 -4.74 -3.42 -18.76
CA GLN A 248 -3.93 -3.90 -19.90
C GLN A 248 -2.71 -3.02 -20.15
N MET A 249 -2.85 -1.69 -20.03
CA MET A 249 -1.70 -0.78 -20.13
C MET A 249 -0.64 -1.04 -19.04
N LEU A 250 -1.06 -1.30 -17.79
CA LEU A 250 -0.13 -1.70 -16.73
C LEU A 250 0.56 -3.02 -17.07
N LEU A 251 -0.19 -4.01 -17.53
CA LEU A 251 0.35 -5.32 -17.91
C LEU A 251 1.36 -5.21 -19.05
N GLU A 252 1.13 -4.32 -20.02
CA GLU A 252 2.10 -4.04 -21.09
C GLU A 252 3.40 -3.45 -20.53
N MET A 253 3.32 -2.44 -19.65
CA MET A 253 4.49 -1.90 -18.96
C MET A 253 5.27 -2.98 -18.21
N MET A 254 4.58 -3.90 -17.54
CA MET A 254 5.22 -5.00 -16.82
C MET A 254 5.87 -6.03 -17.76
N ARG A 255 5.24 -6.35 -18.89
CA ARG A 255 5.82 -7.25 -19.91
C ARG A 255 7.08 -6.66 -20.52
N GLU A 256 7.04 -5.38 -20.88
CA GLU A 256 8.22 -4.64 -21.37
C GLU A 256 9.36 -4.65 -20.35
N ALA A 257 9.05 -4.37 -19.07
CA ALA A 257 10.03 -4.37 -17.99
C ALA A 257 10.69 -5.76 -17.84
N ARG A 258 9.91 -6.85 -17.92
CA ARG A 258 10.42 -8.22 -17.85
C ARG A 258 11.28 -8.60 -19.07
N ALA A 259 10.90 -8.15 -20.26
CA ALA A 259 11.65 -8.43 -21.48
C ALA A 259 13.01 -7.73 -21.49
N ALA A 260 13.09 -6.50 -21.00
CA ALA A 260 14.32 -5.74 -20.90
C ALA A 260 15.36 -6.35 -19.94
N ASP A 261 14.93 -7.10 -18.92
CA ASP A 261 15.80 -7.79 -17.96
C ASP A 261 16.38 -9.12 -18.51
N GLY A 262 15.80 -9.63 -19.58
CA GLY A 262 16.27 -10.90 -20.21
C GLY A 262 17.32 -10.72 -21.31
N MET A 263 17.71 -9.49 -21.62
CA MET A 263 18.80 -9.16 -22.57
C MET A 263 20.06 -8.80 -21.81
#